data_c81f8577ad59ff39071e7f14d12503d3
#
_entry.id   c81f8577ad59ff39071e7f14d12503d3
#
_cell.length_a   1.000
_cell.length_b   1.000
_cell.length_c   1.000
_cell.angle_alpha   90.00
_cell.angle_beta   90.00
_cell.angle_gamma   90.00
#
_symmetry.space_group_name_H-M   'P 1'
#
loop_
_entity.id
_entity.type
_entity.pdbx_description
1 polymer ?
#
loop_
_entity_poly.entity_id
_entity_poly.type
_entity_poly.pdbx_seq_one_letter_code
_entity_poly.pdbx_strand_id
1 'polypeptide(L)'
;MLEVGTKAPEFSLPDQDGTVRSLADYRGQKVVLYFYPKDMTSGCTSQACSFGEMYPQFREKGAVVIGVSRDTVASHKRFEEKYGLPFTLLADPSMEVLKAYEVLVEGLTKAGKVSYKTIRTTYLIDEEGTITRAFGKVKAKENAQQMLDVLD
;
A
#
# COMPACT_ATOMS: atom_id res chain seq x y z
N MET A 1 11.39 7.50 5.19
CA MET A 1 9.95 7.75 4.99
C MET A 1 9.74 9.16 4.46
N LEU A 2 8.89 9.31 3.46
CA LEU A 2 8.62 10.64 2.87
C LEU A 2 7.94 11.56 3.88
N GLU A 3 8.20 12.87 3.73
CA GLU A 3 7.66 13.87 4.65
C GLU A 3 6.24 14.29 4.29
N VAL A 4 5.45 14.55 5.32
CA VAL A 4 4.12 15.18 5.20
C VAL A 4 4.27 16.56 4.56
N GLY A 5 3.37 16.90 3.65
CA GLY A 5 3.39 18.16 2.91
C GLY A 5 4.08 18.07 1.55
N THR A 6 4.72 16.95 1.24
CA THR A 6 5.37 16.77 -0.06
C THR A 6 4.43 16.09 -1.05
N LYS A 7 4.71 16.29 -2.34
CA LYS A 7 3.97 15.59 -3.40
C LYS A 7 4.28 14.09 -3.34
N ALA A 8 3.25 13.28 -3.38
CA ALA A 8 3.43 11.83 -3.48
C ALA A 8 4.03 11.50 -4.85
N PRO A 9 5.08 10.66 -4.90
CA PRO A 9 5.66 10.23 -6.18
C PRO A 9 4.61 9.59 -7.08
N GLU A 10 4.61 9.97 -8.35
CA GLU A 10 3.73 9.37 -9.34
C GLU A 10 4.13 7.91 -9.59
N PHE A 11 3.15 7.08 -9.91
CA PHE A 11 3.39 5.69 -10.27
C PHE A 11 2.40 5.23 -11.34
N SER A 12 2.77 4.17 -12.03
CA SER A 12 1.90 3.43 -12.95
C SER A 12 2.24 1.96 -12.77
N LEU A 13 1.35 1.22 -12.14
CA LEU A 13 1.57 -0.19 -11.81
C LEU A 13 0.33 -1.02 -12.15
N PRO A 14 0.51 -2.29 -12.55
CA PRO A 14 -0.64 -3.16 -12.79
C PRO A 14 -1.31 -3.57 -11.48
N ASP A 15 -2.63 -3.61 -11.50
CA ASP A 15 -3.42 -4.14 -10.39
C ASP A 15 -3.54 -5.67 -10.49
N GLN A 16 -4.36 -6.27 -9.64
CA GLN A 16 -4.56 -7.72 -9.60
C GLN A 16 -5.25 -8.29 -10.84
N ASP A 17 -5.82 -7.45 -11.68
CA ASP A 17 -6.43 -7.85 -12.95
C ASP A 17 -5.53 -7.52 -14.14
N GLY A 18 -4.34 -7.00 -13.89
CA GLY A 18 -3.40 -6.58 -14.92
C GLY A 18 -3.69 -5.22 -15.52
N THR A 19 -4.68 -4.51 -15.01
CA THR A 19 -5.01 -3.15 -15.47
C THR A 19 -4.03 -2.16 -14.82
N VAL A 20 -3.39 -1.32 -15.64
CA VAL A 20 -2.46 -0.31 -15.14
C VAL A 20 -3.22 0.80 -14.44
N ARG A 21 -2.82 1.08 -13.20
CA ARG A 21 -3.35 2.17 -12.38
C ARG A 21 -2.26 3.18 -12.12
N SER A 22 -2.59 4.45 -12.26
CA SER A 22 -1.67 5.56 -11.98
C SER A 22 -2.21 6.38 -10.82
N LEU A 23 -1.31 6.98 -10.03
CA LEU A 23 -1.74 7.84 -8.92
C LEU A 23 -2.64 8.97 -9.43
N ALA A 24 -2.33 9.53 -10.59
CA ALA A 24 -3.13 10.60 -11.21
C ALA A 24 -4.60 10.21 -11.43
N ASP A 25 -4.89 8.91 -11.58
CA ASP A 25 -6.28 8.43 -11.78
C ASP A 25 -7.16 8.67 -10.55
N TYR A 26 -6.54 8.94 -9.41
CA TYR A 26 -7.25 9.09 -8.13
C TYR A 26 -7.37 10.55 -7.68
N ARG A 27 -7.05 11.52 -8.54
CA ARG A 27 -7.26 12.94 -8.23
C ARG A 27 -8.73 13.18 -7.88
N GLY A 28 -8.97 13.96 -6.85
CA GLY A 28 -10.32 14.19 -6.32
C GLY A 28 -10.76 13.18 -5.27
N GLN A 29 -9.93 12.17 -4.99
CA GLN A 29 -10.16 11.20 -3.92
C GLN A 29 -8.97 11.16 -2.99
N LYS A 30 -9.21 10.86 -1.72
CA LYS A 30 -8.14 10.56 -0.77
C LYS A 30 -7.67 9.13 -1.03
N VAL A 31 -6.36 8.91 -0.91
CA VAL A 31 -5.76 7.58 -1.13
C VAL A 31 -5.05 7.15 0.14
N VAL A 32 -5.47 6.02 0.69
CA VAL A 32 -4.73 5.32 1.74
C VAL A 32 -3.85 4.32 1.02
N LEU A 33 -2.56 4.65 0.92
CA LEU A 33 -1.57 3.85 0.19
C LEU A 33 -0.70 3.12 1.19
N TYR A 34 -0.86 1.80 1.29
CA TYR A 34 -0.07 1.04 2.23
C TYR A 34 0.86 0.06 1.53
N PHE A 35 2.09 -0.04 2.06
CA PHE A 35 3.14 -0.92 1.57
C PHE A 35 3.32 -2.06 2.56
N TYR A 36 3.37 -3.28 2.06
CA TYR A 36 3.48 -4.47 2.90
C TYR A 36 4.46 -5.49 2.31
N PRO A 37 5.05 -6.35 3.14
CA PRO A 37 6.14 -7.23 2.69
C PRO A 37 5.76 -8.29 1.66
N LYS A 38 4.66 -9.04 1.89
CA LYS A 38 4.39 -10.19 1.04
C LYS A 38 2.95 -10.72 1.21
N ASP A 39 2.31 -11.02 0.08
CA ASP A 39 1.01 -11.68 0.05
C ASP A 39 1.03 -12.99 0.84
N MET A 40 -0.12 -13.35 1.39
CA MET A 40 -0.36 -14.63 2.07
C MET A 40 0.41 -14.85 3.39
N THR A 41 1.20 -13.88 3.86
CA THR A 41 1.79 -13.95 5.20
C THR A 41 0.76 -13.55 6.23
N SER A 42 0.90 -14.03 7.47
CA SER A 42 -0.14 -13.83 8.50
C SER A 42 -0.40 -12.35 8.81
N GLY A 43 0.66 -11.56 8.98
CA GLY A 43 0.52 -10.12 9.26
C GLY A 43 -0.08 -9.36 8.08
N CYS A 44 0.36 -9.62 6.87
CA CYS A 44 -0.16 -8.95 5.68
C CYS A 44 -1.61 -9.35 5.40
N THR A 45 -1.98 -10.59 5.69
CA THR A 45 -3.37 -11.04 5.59
C THR A 45 -4.25 -10.32 6.61
N SER A 46 -3.80 -10.20 7.86
CA SER A 46 -4.54 -9.47 8.90
C SER A 46 -4.77 -8.02 8.51
N GLN A 47 -3.73 -7.37 7.99
CA GLN A 47 -3.83 -5.98 7.55
C GLN A 47 -4.81 -5.82 6.39
N ALA A 48 -4.70 -6.66 5.37
CA ALA A 48 -5.58 -6.61 4.20
C ALA A 48 -7.03 -6.88 4.58
N CYS A 49 -7.29 -7.89 5.40
CA CYS A 49 -8.65 -8.22 5.84
C CYS A 49 -9.26 -7.09 6.68
N SER A 50 -8.47 -6.44 7.54
CA SER A 50 -8.94 -5.29 8.32
C SER A 50 -9.33 -4.12 7.40
N PHE A 51 -8.52 -3.80 6.41
CA PHE A 51 -8.88 -2.77 5.43
C PHE A 51 -10.13 -3.18 4.64
N GLY A 52 -10.22 -4.46 4.27
CA GLY A 52 -11.37 -4.97 3.54
C GLY A 52 -12.68 -4.83 4.30
N GLU A 53 -12.67 -5.18 5.59
CA GLU A 53 -13.85 -5.05 6.47
C GLU A 53 -14.27 -3.59 6.63
N MET A 54 -13.33 -2.68 6.71
CA MET A 54 -13.58 -1.25 6.90
C MET A 54 -13.71 -0.48 5.60
N TYR A 55 -13.55 -1.12 4.45
CA TYR A 55 -13.52 -0.44 3.16
C TYR A 55 -14.77 0.42 2.90
N PRO A 56 -16.00 -0.03 3.19
CA PRO A 56 -17.17 0.83 3.03
C PRO A 56 -17.06 2.15 3.81
N GLN A 57 -16.46 2.12 5.00
CA GLN A 57 -16.27 3.32 5.83
C GLN A 57 -15.25 4.27 5.19
N PHE A 58 -14.18 3.74 4.59
CA PHE A 58 -13.23 4.56 3.84
C PHE A 58 -13.92 5.23 2.65
N ARG A 59 -14.73 4.48 1.90
CA ARG A 59 -15.45 5.01 0.74
C ARG A 59 -16.43 6.12 1.14
N GLU A 60 -17.10 5.97 2.25
CA GLU A 60 -18.00 7.01 2.78
C GLU A 60 -17.25 8.33 3.06
N LYS A 61 -15.99 8.25 3.42
CA LYS A 61 -15.14 9.41 3.68
C LYS A 61 -14.41 9.91 2.43
N GLY A 62 -14.74 9.39 1.26
CA GLY A 62 -14.13 9.80 0.00
C GLY A 62 -12.73 9.26 -0.22
N ALA A 63 -12.38 8.15 0.42
CA ALA A 63 -11.06 7.54 0.33
C ALA A 63 -11.10 6.18 -0.34
N VAL A 64 -10.03 5.85 -1.06
CA VAL A 64 -9.77 4.49 -1.56
C VAL A 64 -8.59 3.92 -0.79
N VAL A 65 -8.52 2.59 -0.70
CA VAL A 65 -7.38 1.88 -0.12
C VAL A 65 -6.64 1.18 -1.26
N ILE A 66 -5.33 1.34 -1.28
CA ILE A 66 -4.47 0.69 -2.28
C ILE A 66 -3.31 0.05 -1.54
N GLY A 67 -3.14 -1.27 -1.71
CA GLY A 67 -1.99 -2.00 -1.17
C GLY A 67 -0.94 -2.18 -2.26
N VAL A 68 0.33 -2.08 -1.89
CA VAL A 68 1.46 -2.23 -2.81
C VAL A 68 2.48 -3.17 -2.20
N SER A 69 2.93 -4.15 -2.97
CA SER A 69 4.05 -5.00 -2.60
C SER A 69 4.85 -5.38 -3.85
N ARG A 70 5.95 -6.08 -3.65
CA ARG A 70 6.79 -6.57 -4.75
C ARG A 70 6.30 -7.89 -5.33
N ASP A 71 5.16 -8.38 -4.87
CA ASP A 71 4.54 -9.58 -5.42
C ASP A 71 4.03 -9.34 -6.85
N THR A 72 3.80 -10.44 -7.57
CA THR A 72 3.33 -10.39 -8.95
C THR A 72 1.81 -10.15 -9.03
N VAL A 73 1.34 -9.78 -10.21
CA VAL A 73 -0.09 -9.66 -10.50
C VAL A 73 -0.82 -10.97 -10.17
N ALA A 74 -0.24 -12.12 -10.57
CA ALA A 74 -0.84 -13.42 -10.32
C ALA A 74 -0.96 -13.71 -8.81
N SER A 75 0.05 -13.35 -8.02
CA SER A 75 0.02 -13.50 -6.56
C SER A 75 -1.09 -12.62 -5.95
N HIS A 76 -1.16 -11.37 -6.36
CA HIS A 76 -2.20 -10.45 -5.90
C HIS A 76 -3.61 -10.95 -6.24
N LYS A 77 -3.79 -11.53 -7.43
CA LYS A 77 -5.09 -12.09 -7.81
C LYS A 77 -5.51 -13.24 -6.90
N ARG A 78 -4.59 -14.15 -6.59
CA ARG A 78 -4.86 -15.24 -5.64
C ARG A 78 -5.18 -14.70 -4.25
N PHE A 79 -4.47 -13.66 -3.81
CA PHE A 79 -4.69 -13.05 -2.51
C PHE A 79 -6.09 -12.41 -2.43
N GLU A 80 -6.44 -11.61 -3.45
CA GLU A 80 -7.77 -11.02 -3.56
C GLU A 80 -8.87 -12.07 -3.51
N GLU A 81 -8.75 -13.11 -4.32
CA GLU A 81 -9.78 -14.14 -4.42
C GLU A 81 -9.92 -14.95 -3.13
N LYS A 82 -8.81 -15.28 -2.49
CA LYS A 82 -8.84 -16.09 -1.26
C LYS A 82 -9.53 -15.36 -0.10
N TYR A 83 -9.30 -14.05 0.02
CA TYR A 83 -9.82 -13.29 1.16
C TYR A 83 -10.93 -12.31 0.79
N GLY A 84 -11.36 -12.29 -0.46
CA GLY A 84 -12.45 -11.40 -0.90
C GLY A 84 -12.12 -9.92 -0.72
N LEU A 85 -10.90 -9.53 -1.06
CA LEU A 85 -10.45 -8.15 -0.84
C LEU A 85 -11.15 -7.20 -1.82
N PRO A 86 -11.83 -6.15 -1.33
CA PRO A 86 -12.63 -5.26 -2.19
C PRO A 86 -11.86 -4.06 -2.75
N PHE A 87 -10.57 -3.99 -2.54
CA PHE A 87 -9.75 -2.84 -2.94
C PHE A 87 -8.59 -3.27 -3.84
N THR A 88 -7.88 -2.27 -4.40
CA THR A 88 -6.82 -2.49 -5.37
C THR A 88 -5.51 -2.92 -4.71
N LEU A 89 -4.86 -3.92 -5.30
CA LEU A 89 -3.50 -4.33 -4.96
C LEU A 89 -2.62 -4.07 -6.19
N LEU A 90 -1.51 -3.35 -6.01
CA LEU A 90 -0.59 -3.02 -7.09
C LEU A 90 0.69 -3.83 -7.00
N ALA A 91 1.15 -4.33 -8.14
CA ALA A 91 2.34 -5.15 -8.23
C ALA A 91 3.56 -4.31 -8.63
N ASP A 92 4.60 -4.32 -7.79
CA ASP A 92 5.85 -3.60 -8.04
C ASP A 92 7.07 -4.54 -7.91
N PRO A 93 7.17 -5.58 -8.77
CA PRO A 93 8.27 -6.53 -8.66
C PRO A 93 9.65 -5.93 -8.89
N SER A 94 9.75 -4.83 -9.64
CA SER A 94 11.01 -4.11 -9.83
C SER A 94 11.43 -3.30 -8.60
N MET A 95 10.52 -3.08 -7.65
CA MET A 95 10.74 -2.27 -6.45
C MET A 95 10.97 -0.77 -6.71
N GLU A 96 10.74 -0.29 -7.92
CA GLU A 96 10.96 1.13 -8.24
C GLU A 96 10.06 2.06 -7.42
N VAL A 97 8.79 1.71 -7.29
CA VAL A 97 7.82 2.51 -6.52
C VAL A 97 8.11 2.37 -5.02
N LEU A 98 8.45 1.15 -4.57
CA LEU A 98 8.84 0.95 -3.17
C LEU A 98 10.04 1.82 -2.80
N LYS A 99 11.03 1.94 -3.68
CA LYS A 99 12.19 2.81 -3.47
C LYS A 99 11.79 4.28 -3.46
N ALA A 100 10.93 4.69 -4.40
CA ALA A 100 10.47 6.08 -4.49
C ALA A 100 9.74 6.51 -3.22
N TYR A 101 8.99 5.61 -2.59
CA TYR A 101 8.26 5.89 -1.35
C TYR A 101 9.07 5.61 -0.09
N GLU A 102 10.36 5.27 -0.23
CA GLU A 102 11.31 5.07 0.89
C GLU A 102 10.84 4.03 1.90
N VAL A 103 10.28 2.93 1.42
CA VAL A 103 9.79 1.86 2.28
C VAL A 103 10.70 0.63 2.31
N LEU A 104 11.84 0.68 1.61
CA LEU A 104 12.81 -0.43 1.58
C LEU A 104 13.99 -0.16 2.50
N VAL A 105 14.42 -1.22 3.18
CA VAL A 105 15.69 -1.24 3.91
C VAL A 105 16.60 -2.24 3.21
N GLU A 106 17.81 -1.79 2.89
CA GLU A 106 18.84 -2.62 2.28
C GLU A 106 19.62 -3.36 3.36
N GLY A 107 19.91 -4.63 3.11
CA GLY A 107 20.73 -5.46 3.99
C GLY A 107 21.56 -6.44 3.19
N LEU A 108 22.33 -7.27 3.90
CA LEU A 108 23.14 -8.32 3.28
C LEU A 108 22.65 -9.69 3.76
N THR A 109 22.62 -10.65 2.83
CA THR A 109 22.39 -12.05 3.16
C THR A 109 23.68 -12.64 3.74
N LYS A 110 23.59 -13.85 4.32
CA LYS A 110 24.76 -14.58 4.80
C LYS A 110 25.79 -14.84 3.69
N ALA A 111 25.34 -14.92 2.44
CA ALA A 111 26.20 -15.09 1.29
C ALA A 111 26.80 -13.77 0.78
N GLY A 112 26.56 -12.64 1.46
CA GLY A 112 27.09 -11.34 1.09
C GLY A 112 26.33 -10.65 -0.05
N LYS A 113 25.14 -11.15 -0.43
CA LYS A 113 24.32 -10.55 -1.47
C LYS A 113 23.43 -9.46 -0.87
N VAL A 114 23.17 -8.40 -1.64
CA VAL A 114 22.24 -7.35 -1.27
C VAL A 114 20.82 -7.92 -1.23
N SER A 115 20.11 -7.61 -0.15
CA SER A 115 18.71 -7.97 0.03
C SER A 115 17.91 -6.73 0.43
N TYR A 116 16.62 -6.75 0.15
CA TYR A 116 15.71 -5.65 0.51
C TYR A 116 14.58 -6.16 1.37
N LYS A 117 14.25 -5.40 2.39
CA LYS A 117 13.12 -5.67 3.28
C LYS A 117 12.16 -4.49 3.20
N THR A 118 10.87 -4.77 3.02
CA THR A 118 9.84 -3.74 3.04
C THR A 118 9.46 -3.44 4.47
N ILE A 119 9.53 -2.16 4.84
CA ILE A 119 9.02 -1.67 6.12
C ILE A 119 7.55 -1.35 5.92
N ARG A 120 6.69 -1.95 6.73
CA ARG A 120 5.24 -1.75 6.66
C ARG A 120 4.93 -0.27 6.91
N THR A 121 4.53 0.45 5.87
CA THR A 121 4.38 1.91 5.88
C THR A 121 3.07 2.27 5.19
N THR A 122 2.38 3.27 5.72
CA THR A 122 1.13 3.74 5.14
C THR A 122 1.13 5.26 5.03
N TYR A 123 0.76 5.74 3.86
CA TYR A 123 0.63 7.17 3.57
C TYR A 123 -0.84 7.51 3.33
N LEU A 124 -1.25 8.68 3.80
CA LEU A 124 -2.53 9.28 3.39
C LEU A 124 -2.20 10.39 2.39
N ILE A 125 -2.78 10.29 1.21
CA ILE A 125 -2.58 11.24 0.10
C ILE A 125 -3.90 11.94 -0.14
N ASP A 126 -3.88 13.26 -0.23
CA ASP A 126 -5.11 14.03 -0.42
C ASP A 126 -5.56 14.06 -1.89
N GLU A 127 -6.65 14.75 -2.15
CA GLU A 127 -7.28 14.83 -3.47
C GLU A 127 -6.38 15.48 -4.53
N GLU A 128 -5.36 16.22 -4.11
CA GLU A 128 -4.43 16.91 -5.00
C GLU A 128 -3.10 16.15 -5.17
N GLY A 129 -2.94 15.01 -4.49
CA GLY A 129 -1.74 14.19 -4.58
C GLY A 129 -0.65 14.57 -3.59
N THR A 130 -0.99 15.28 -2.52
CA THR A 130 -0.05 15.65 -1.45
C THR A 130 -0.17 14.68 -0.28
N ILE A 131 0.97 14.27 0.27
CA ILE A 131 1.01 13.42 1.47
C ILE A 131 0.59 14.25 2.68
N THR A 132 -0.49 13.84 3.35
CA THR A 132 -0.99 14.53 4.54
C THR A 132 -0.71 13.79 5.84
N ARG A 133 -0.46 12.47 5.77
CA ARG A 133 -0.06 11.64 6.91
C ARG A 133 0.93 10.58 6.43
N ALA A 134 1.85 10.22 7.31
CA ALA A 134 2.83 9.16 7.02
C ALA A 134 3.07 8.37 8.31
N PHE A 135 2.89 7.05 8.24
CA PHE A 135 3.07 6.15 9.37
C PHE A 135 4.02 5.03 8.98
N GLY A 136 5.19 4.99 9.60
CA GLY A 136 6.15 3.91 9.40
C GLY A 136 6.02 2.84 10.48
N LYS A 137 6.50 1.63 10.17
CA LYS A 137 6.49 0.48 11.10
C LYS A 137 5.11 0.25 11.71
N VAL A 138 4.07 0.35 10.88
CA VAL A 138 2.69 0.19 11.35
C VAL A 138 2.41 -1.23 11.80
N LYS A 139 1.49 -1.37 12.74
CA LYS A 139 1.03 -2.67 13.21
C LYS A 139 -0.08 -3.18 12.31
N ALA A 140 0.10 -4.38 11.77
CA ALA A 140 -0.81 -4.95 10.77
C ALA A 140 -2.28 -4.95 11.22
N LYS A 141 -2.54 -5.31 12.46
CA LYS A 141 -3.92 -5.42 12.99
C LYS A 141 -4.57 -4.08 13.31
N GLU A 142 -3.77 -3.02 13.48
CA GLU A 142 -4.24 -1.71 13.96
C GLU A 142 -4.27 -0.66 12.86
N ASN A 143 -3.57 -0.90 11.76
CA ASN A 143 -3.35 0.12 10.74
C ASN A 143 -4.63 0.61 10.07
N ALA A 144 -5.57 -0.28 9.76
CA ALA A 144 -6.83 0.13 9.12
C ALA A 144 -7.61 1.11 10.00
N GLN A 145 -7.77 0.79 11.29
CA GLN A 145 -8.45 1.69 12.22
C GLN A 145 -7.68 3.00 12.42
N GLN A 146 -6.35 2.91 12.51
CA GLN A 146 -5.49 4.09 12.60
C GLN A 146 -5.73 5.06 11.44
N MET A 147 -5.82 4.52 10.22
CA MET A 147 -6.03 5.36 9.04
C MET A 147 -7.46 5.90 8.98
N LEU A 148 -8.44 5.12 9.40
CA LEU A 148 -9.82 5.58 9.46
C LEU A 148 -9.97 6.74 10.44
N ASP A 149 -9.27 6.67 11.59
CA ASP A 149 -9.30 7.70 12.63
C ASP A 149 -8.72 9.04 12.16
N VAL A 150 -7.80 9.05 11.22
CA VAL A 150 -7.20 10.30 10.72
C VAL A 150 -7.89 10.83 9.47
N LEU A 151 -8.92 10.15 8.99
CA LEU A 151 -9.76 10.63 7.88
C LEU A 151 -10.94 11.42 8.42
N ASP A 152 -11.10 12.63 7.94
CA ASP A 152 -12.23 13.48 8.30
C ASP A 152 -13.00 13.95 7.07
#